data_bb2d8e0790623c07d0f09a920c6c879b
#
_entry.id   bb2d8e0790623c07d0f09a920c6c879b
#
_cell.length_a   1.000
_cell.length_b   1.000
_cell.length_c   1.000
_cell.angle_alpha   90.00
_cell.angle_beta   90.00
_cell.angle_gamma   90.00
#
_symmetry.space_group_name_H-M   'P 1'
#
loop_
_entity.id
_entity.type
_entity.pdbx_description
1 polymer ?
#
loop_
_entity_poly.entity_id
_entity_poly.type
_entity_poly.pdbx_seq_one_letter_code
_entity_poly.pdbx_strand_id
1 'polypeptide(L)'
;VENAVKIARAYTRRSAIIAFEGAFHGRTMMAMTLTSKSKPYRQGFGPFAPEVYRVPYAYCYRCPIRATYPECGVACADLLDRLLELFVAPEDTAAVIVEPVQGEGGFVVPLRAIAGGFQPHYSWHTSASSCRC
;
A
#
# COMPACT_ATOMS: atom_id res chain seq x y z
N VAL A 1 -11.24 -0.04 7.33
CA VAL A 1 -10.73 0.09 5.96
C VAL A 1 -11.80 0.64 5.03
N GLU A 2 -13.01 0.04 4.94
CA GLU A 2 -14.10 0.51 4.06
C GLU A 2 -14.39 2.02 4.24
N ASN A 3 -14.57 2.46 5.48
CA ASN A 3 -14.82 3.88 5.77
C ASN A 3 -13.62 4.77 5.42
N ALA A 4 -12.38 4.30 5.59
CA ALA A 4 -11.19 5.05 5.21
C ALA A 4 -11.16 5.33 3.71
N VAL A 5 -11.45 4.31 2.89
CA VAL A 5 -11.55 4.45 1.42
C VAL A 5 -12.67 5.42 1.05
N LYS A 6 -13.85 5.26 1.68
CA LYS A 6 -15.00 6.14 1.42
C LYS A 6 -14.69 7.59 1.75
N ILE A 7 -14.07 7.85 2.90
CA ILE A 7 -13.67 9.20 3.31
C ILE A 7 -12.63 9.78 2.36
N ALA A 8 -11.58 9.01 2.02
CA ALA A 8 -10.54 9.46 1.11
C ALA A 8 -11.11 9.88 -0.25
N ARG A 9 -11.95 9.03 -0.86
CA ARG A 9 -12.60 9.34 -2.13
C ARG A 9 -13.54 10.55 -2.04
N ALA A 10 -14.33 10.66 -0.97
CA ALA A 10 -15.25 11.78 -0.79
C ALA A 10 -14.50 13.10 -0.58
N TYR A 11 -13.44 13.10 0.19
CA TYR A 11 -12.64 14.28 0.48
C TYR A 11 -11.83 14.76 -0.72
N THR A 12 -11.13 13.85 -1.39
CA THR A 12 -10.23 14.20 -2.50
C THR A 12 -10.96 14.35 -3.84
N ARG A 13 -12.15 13.76 -3.99
CA ARG A 13 -12.87 13.60 -5.27
C ARG A 13 -12.10 12.74 -6.29
N ARG A 14 -11.19 11.91 -5.83
CA ARG A 14 -10.36 10.98 -6.62
C ARG A 14 -10.80 9.55 -6.38
N SER A 15 -10.54 8.64 -7.34
CA SER A 15 -11.05 7.27 -7.28
C SER A 15 -10.01 6.22 -6.89
N ALA A 16 -8.75 6.41 -7.28
CA ALA A 16 -7.73 5.39 -7.16
C ALA A 16 -7.22 5.23 -5.72
N ILE A 17 -7.02 3.97 -5.34
CA ILE A 17 -6.40 3.59 -4.06
C ILE A 17 -5.17 2.73 -4.37
N ILE A 18 -4.05 3.06 -3.78
CA ILE A 18 -2.83 2.27 -3.86
C ILE A 18 -2.71 1.43 -2.59
N ALA A 19 -2.46 0.14 -2.74
CA ALA A 19 -2.19 -0.81 -1.68
C ALA A 19 -0.86 -1.52 -1.92
N PHE A 20 -0.36 -2.26 -0.93
CA PHE A 20 0.90 -2.98 -1.05
C PHE A 20 0.71 -4.49 -1.24
N GLU A 21 1.64 -5.10 -1.97
CA GLU A 21 1.74 -6.55 -2.05
C GLU A 21 2.01 -7.15 -0.67
N GLY A 22 1.47 -8.34 -0.40
CA GLY A 22 1.55 -8.98 0.90
C GLY A 22 0.55 -8.46 1.95
N ALA A 23 -0.13 -7.34 1.69
CA ALA A 23 -1.06 -6.72 2.64
C ALA A 23 -2.35 -7.54 2.86
N PHE A 24 -2.89 -7.45 4.07
CA PHE A 24 -4.22 -7.92 4.43
C PHE A 24 -5.03 -6.80 5.04
N HIS A 25 -6.18 -6.47 4.44
CA HIS A 25 -7.01 -5.35 4.85
C HIS A 25 -8.43 -5.75 5.29
N GLY A 26 -8.75 -7.04 5.24
CA GLY A 26 -10.04 -7.57 5.68
C GLY A 26 -10.75 -8.45 4.66
N ARG A 27 -12.02 -8.75 4.93
CA ARG A 27 -12.83 -9.74 4.19
C ARG A 27 -14.10 -9.17 3.56
N THR A 28 -14.39 -7.88 3.70
CA THR A 28 -15.46 -7.20 2.97
C THR A 28 -15.02 -6.90 1.54
N MET A 29 -15.91 -6.55 0.65
CA MET A 29 -15.61 -6.43 -0.78
C MET A 29 -14.41 -5.52 -1.06
N MET A 30 -14.42 -4.29 -0.53
CA MET A 30 -13.30 -3.36 -0.75
C MET A 30 -12.03 -3.80 -0.01
N ALA A 31 -12.16 -4.28 1.22
CA ALA A 31 -11.05 -4.78 2.00
C ALA A 31 -10.40 -6.02 1.35
N MET A 32 -11.18 -6.97 0.79
CA MET A 32 -10.65 -8.07 -0.03
C MET A 32 -9.99 -7.57 -1.29
N THR A 33 -10.54 -6.52 -1.91
CA THR A 33 -9.92 -5.92 -3.10
C THR A 33 -8.53 -5.39 -2.78
N LEU A 34 -8.35 -4.77 -1.62
CA LEU A 34 -7.06 -4.25 -1.15
C LEU A 34 -6.11 -5.37 -0.69
N THR A 35 -6.64 -6.47 -0.18
CA THR A 35 -5.86 -7.64 0.26
C THR A 35 -5.11 -8.26 -0.91
N SER A 36 -3.85 -8.62 -0.72
CA SER A 36 -2.97 -9.06 -1.80
C SER A 36 -3.08 -10.56 -2.12
N LYS A 37 -3.05 -11.43 -1.08
CA LYS A 37 -3.02 -12.88 -1.29
C LYS A 37 -4.30 -13.39 -1.96
N SER A 38 -4.15 -14.15 -3.07
CA SER A 38 -5.27 -14.84 -3.70
C SER A 38 -5.83 -15.91 -2.77
N LYS A 39 -5.03 -16.89 -2.39
CA LYS A 39 -5.40 -17.93 -1.42
C LYS A 39 -4.92 -17.53 -0.02
N PRO A 40 -5.74 -17.68 1.03
CA PRO A 40 -7.14 -18.16 1.02
C PRO A 40 -8.18 -17.03 0.87
N TYR A 41 -7.80 -15.76 0.62
CA TYR A 41 -8.69 -14.62 0.88
C TYR A 41 -9.53 -14.15 -0.31
N ARG A 42 -9.02 -14.26 -1.54
CA ARG A 42 -9.64 -13.65 -2.73
C ARG A 42 -10.20 -14.66 -3.73
N GLN A 43 -9.65 -15.86 -3.76
CA GLN A 43 -10.03 -16.88 -4.75
C GLN A 43 -11.52 -17.23 -4.63
N GLY A 44 -12.27 -17.05 -5.73
CA GLY A 44 -13.69 -17.37 -5.80
C GLY A 44 -14.64 -16.26 -5.34
N PHE A 45 -14.12 -15.10 -4.91
CA PHE A 45 -14.91 -13.99 -4.39
C PHE A 45 -15.04 -12.77 -5.34
N GLY A 46 -14.51 -12.88 -6.56
CA GLY A 46 -14.65 -11.81 -7.56
C GLY A 46 -16.09 -11.70 -8.12
N PRO A 47 -16.39 -10.61 -8.85
CA PRO A 47 -15.48 -9.52 -9.24
C PRO A 47 -15.13 -8.58 -8.09
N PHE A 48 -13.94 -7.98 -8.17
CA PHE A 48 -13.45 -7.02 -7.17
C PHE A 48 -13.72 -5.57 -7.59
N ALA A 49 -13.61 -4.66 -6.61
CA ALA A 49 -13.81 -3.24 -6.84
C ALA A 49 -12.72 -2.68 -7.79
N PRO A 50 -13.08 -1.77 -8.71
CA PRO A 50 -12.13 -1.10 -9.59
C PRO A 50 -11.29 -0.06 -8.86
N GLU A 51 -10.30 0.47 -9.56
CA GLU A 51 -9.43 1.56 -9.13
C GLU A 51 -8.61 1.21 -7.88
N VAL A 52 -8.10 -0.02 -7.81
CA VAL A 52 -7.14 -0.47 -6.81
C VAL A 52 -5.86 -0.93 -7.49
N TYR A 53 -4.78 -0.24 -7.20
CA TYR A 53 -3.44 -0.50 -7.73
C TYR A 53 -2.54 -1.07 -6.65
N ARG A 54 -1.53 -1.84 -7.02
CA ARG A 54 -0.61 -2.46 -6.06
C ARG A 54 0.83 -2.18 -6.43
N VAL A 55 1.61 -1.97 -5.37
CA VAL A 55 3.06 -1.80 -5.44
C VAL A 55 3.72 -2.79 -4.48
N PRO A 56 4.89 -3.32 -4.80
CA PRO A 56 5.62 -4.17 -3.87
C PRO A 56 5.91 -3.48 -2.54
N TYR A 57 5.81 -4.24 -1.45
CA TYR A 57 6.21 -3.75 -0.14
C TYR A 57 7.73 -3.83 0.03
N ALA A 58 8.30 -2.90 0.76
CA ALA A 58 9.73 -2.89 1.02
C ALA A 58 10.14 -3.99 2.01
N TYR A 59 10.57 -5.10 1.47
CA TYR A 59 10.96 -6.30 2.21
C TYR A 59 12.39 -6.70 1.89
N CYS A 60 13.38 -6.21 2.65
CA CYS A 60 14.79 -6.42 2.34
C CYS A 60 15.21 -7.89 2.34
N TYR A 61 14.64 -8.72 3.21
CA TYR A 61 14.94 -10.17 3.23
C TYR A 61 14.53 -10.89 1.93
N ARG A 62 13.48 -10.39 1.25
CA ARG A 62 13.02 -10.84 -0.07
C ARG A 62 12.78 -9.63 -0.95
N CYS A 63 13.87 -8.89 -1.23
CA CYS A 63 13.81 -7.63 -1.92
C CYS A 63 13.12 -7.76 -3.30
N PRO A 64 12.09 -6.95 -3.60
CA PRO A 64 11.37 -7.03 -4.87
C PRO A 64 12.23 -6.68 -6.08
N ILE A 65 13.28 -5.87 -5.90
CA ILE A 65 14.24 -5.49 -6.95
C ILE A 65 15.55 -6.28 -6.89
N ARG A 66 15.63 -7.29 -5.99
CA ARG A 66 16.83 -8.15 -5.80
C ARG A 66 18.11 -7.37 -5.47
N ALA A 67 17.98 -6.25 -4.80
CA ALA A 67 19.10 -5.43 -4.35
C ALA A 67 19.37 -5.63 -2.85
N THR A 68 20.54 -5.23 -2.40
CA THR A 68 21.00 -5.36 -1.01
C THR A 68 21.00 -3.99 -0.34
N TYR A 69 20.48 -3.91 0.88
CA TYR A 69 20.55 -2.70 1.69
C TYR A 69 21.88 -2.73 2.51
N PRO A 70 22.59 -1.59 2.67
CA PRO A 70 22.20 -0.21 2.32
C PRO A 70 22.58 0.24 0.90
N GLU A 71 23.29 -0.57 0.12
CA GLU A 71 23.85 -0.19 -1.18
C GLU A 71 22.77 0.20 -2.21
N CYS A 72 21.57 -0.37 -2.07
CA CYS A 72 20.45 -0.05 -2.97
C CYS A 72 19.87 1.36 -2.78
N GLY A 73 20.27 2.11 -1.73
CA GLY A 73 19.71 3.43 -1.46
C GLY A 73 18.19 3.46 -1.33
N VAL A 74 17.56 2.31 -1.02
CA VAL A 74 16.10 2.16 -0.93
C VAL A 74 15.37 2.30 -2.29
N ALA A 75 16.01 1.98 -3.39
CA ALA A 75 15.45 2.08 -4.74
C ALA A 75 14.13 1.31 -4.96
N CYS A 76 13.73 0.42 -4.06
CA CYS A 76 12.38 -0.18 -4.09
C CYS A 76 11.25 0.84 -3.85
N ALA A 77 11.55 2.03 -3.31
CA ALA A 77 10.58 3.12 -3.19
C ALA A 77 10.20 3.71 -4.57
N ASP A 78 11.12 3.71 -5.51
CA ASP A 78 10.91 4.22 -6.89
C ASP A 78 9.83 3.42 -7.64
N LEU A 79 9.49 2.23 -7.16
CA LEU A 79 8.39 1.44 -7.74
C LEU A 79 7.03 2.13 -7.57
N LEU A 80 6.85 2.94 -6.53
CA LEU A 80 5.64 3.74 -6.37
C LEU A 80 5.60 4.89 -7.39
N ASP A 81 6.72 5.56 -7.58
CA ASP A 81 6.83 6.64 -8.58
C ASP A 81 6.55 6.09 -9.99
N ARG A 82 7.13 4.94 -10.32
CA ARG A 82 6.85 4.25 -11.58
C ARG A 82 5.39 3.85 -11.74
N LEU A 83 4.71 3.42 -10.68
CA LEU A 83 3.29 3.11 -10.72
C LEU A 83 2.47 4.38 -11.02
N LEU A 84 2.82 5.49 -10.40
CA LEU A 84 2.17 6.78 -10.59
C LEU A 84 2.41 7.39 -11.98
N GLU A 85 3.54 7.09 -12.60
CA GLU A 85 3.84 7.52 -13.96
C GLU A 85 3.13 6.69 -15.04
N LEU A 86 2.99 5.37 -14.83
CA LEU A 86 2.59 4.45 -15.90
C LEU A 86 1.15 3.94 -15.78
N PHE A 87 0.57 3.87 -14.58
CA PHE A 87 -0.67 3.15 -14.36
C PHE A 87 -1.79 4.00 -13.76
N VAL A 88 -1.47 4.98 -12.94
CA VAL A 88 -2.48 5.85 -12.31
C VAL A 88 -1.88 7.22 -12.00
N ALA A 89 -2.50 8.27 -12.50
CA ALA A 89 -2.02 9.62 -12.27
C ALA A 89 -2.10 10.00 -10.77
N PRO A 90 -1.13 10.77 -10.26
CA PRO A 90 -1.20 11.29 -8.88
C PRO A 90 -2.49 12.06 -8.61
N GLU A 91 -3.00 12.77 -9.62
CA GLU A 91 -4.25 13.55 -9.55
C GLU A 91 -5.49 12.68 -9.38
N ASP A 92 -5.45 11.42 -9.79
CA ASP A 92 -6.54 10.45 -9.65
C ASP A 92 -6.40 9.61 -8.37
N THR A 93 -5.28 9.70 -7.68
CA THR A 93 -4.99 8.93 -6.48
C THR A 93 -5.59 9.58 -5.23
N ALA A 94 -6.58 8.91 -4.63
CA ALA A 94 -7.26 9.35 -3.41
C ALA A 94 -6.46 9.06 -2.14
N ALA A 95 -5.83 7.90 -2.07
CA ALA A 95 -5.05 7.48 -0.90
C ALA A 95 -4.10 6.31 -1.21
N VAL A 96 -3.09 6.21 -0.37
CA VAL A 96 -2.24 5.01 -0.24
C VAL A 96 -2.58 4.34 1.08
N ILE A 97 -2.83 3.04 1.07
CA ILE A 97 -3.14 2.26 2.27
C ILE A 97 -1.98 1.30 2.52
N VAL A 98 -1.42 1.38 3.72
CA VAL A 98 -0.24 0.61 4.13
C VAL A 98 -0.41 0.03 5.53
N GLU A 99 0.07 -1.19 5.73
CA GLU A 99 0.29 -1.73 7.08
C GLU A 99 1.66 -1.25 7.57
N PRO A 100 1.77 -0.60 8.75
CA PRO A 100 3.07 -0.20 9.30
C PRO A 100 4.00 -1.41 9.54
N VAL A 101 3.41 -2.55 9.87
CA VAL A 101 4.04 -3.87 9.90
C VAL A 101 3.06 -4.83 9.25
N GLN A 102 3.47 -5.52 8.19
CA GLN A 102 2.59 -6.50 7.55
C GLN A 102 2.46 -7.75 8.42
N GLY A 103 1.25 -8.06 8.88
CA GLY A 103 0.96 -9.28 9.64
C GLY A 103 0.94 -10.51 8.73
N GLU A 104 -0.07 -10.62 7.89
CA GLU A 104 -0.29 -11.75 6.97
C GLU A 104 0.78 -11.87 5.88
N GLY A 105 1.50 -10.81 5.59
CA GLY A 105 2.67 -10.80 4.71
C GLY A 105 3.88 -11.55 5.26
N GLY A 106 3.89 -11.82 6.58
CA GLY A 106 4.96 -12.54 7.28
C GLY A 106 5.67 -11.72 8.36
N PHE A 107 4.95 -10.87 9.08
CA PHE A 107 5.49 -9.94 10.09
C PHE A 107 6.62 -9.07 9.54
N VAL A 108 6.39 -8.51 8.36
CA VAL A 108 7.39 -7.72 7.64
C VAL A 108 7.43 -6.31 8.21
N VAL A 109 8.59 -5.94 8.76
CA VAL A 109 8.88 -4.58 9.23
C VAL A 109 9.65 -3.85 8.12
N PRO A 110 9.14 -2.74 7.60
CA PRO A 110 9.87 -1.97 6.59
C PRO A 110 11.02 -1.20 7.21
N LEU A 111 12.00 -0.83 6.39
CA LEU A 111 13.07 0.07 6.84
C LEU A 111 12.48 1.43 7.25
N ARG A 112 13.02 2.02 8.32
CA ARG A 112 12.65 3.37 8.78
C ARG A 112 12.82 4.43 7.68
N ALA A 113 13.82 4.27 6.82
CA ALA A 113 14.05 5.15 5.69
C ALA A 113 12.86 5.17 4.72
N ILE A 114 12.12 4.08 4.57
CA ILE A 114 10.94 4.00 3.72
C ILE A 114 9.73 4.63 4.42
N ALA A 115 9.57 4.38 5.71
CA ALA A 115 8.51 5.03 6.48
C ALA A 115 8.66 6.57 6.52
N GLY A 116 9.91 7.09 6.41
CA GLY A 116 10.22 8.50 6.27
C GLY A 116 10.36 9.00 4.83
N GLY A 117 10.68 8.13 3.88
CA GLY A 117 10.96 8.49 2.48
C GLY A 117 9.71 8.71 1.61
N PHE A 118 8.53 8.33 2.08
CA PHE A 118 7.27 8.72 1.44
C PHE A 118 6.91 10.20 1.67
N GLN A 119 7.79 10.99 2.26
CA GLN A 119 7.50 12.36 2.68
C GLN A 119 7.79 13.52 1.72
N PRO A 120 8.50 13.48 0.59
CA PRO A 120 8.79 14.73 -0.11
C PRO A 120 7.62 15.33 -0.90
N HIS A 121 6.59 14.59 -1.25
CA HIS A 121 5.57 15.08 -2.20
C HIS A 121 4.10 14.93 -1.78
N TYR A 122 3.80 14.31 -0.64
CA TYR A 122 2.42 14.13 -0.20
C TYR A 122 2.27 14.50 1.27
N SER A 123 1.40 15.46 1.56
CA SER A 123 0.98 15.75 2.93
C SER A 123 0.16 14.58 3.47
N TRP A 124 0.79 13.67 4.19
CA TRP A 124 0.14 12.57 4.86
C TRP A 124 -0.54 13.06 6.13
N HIS A 125 -1.84 13.08 6.14
CA HIS A 125 -2.57 13.11 7.39
C HIS A 125 -2.57 11.70 7.99
N THR A 126 -1.55 11.38 8.76
CA THR A 126 -1.53 10.19 9.59
C THR A 126 -2.52 10.38 10.73
N SER A 127 -3.71 9.83 10.62
CA SER A 127 -4.51 9.48 11.79
C SER A 127 -3.94 8.21 12.42
N ALA A 128 -2.70 8.26 12.87
CA ALA A 128 -2.13 7.29 13.76
C ALA A 128 -2.60 7.62 15.16
N SER A 129 -3.77 7.14 15.53
CA SER A 129 -4.11 7.01 16.93
C SER A 129 -3.07 6.09 17.58
N SER A 130 -2.33 6.69 18.50
CA SER A 130 -1.36 6.10 19.41
C SER A 130 -1.73 4.68 19.85
N CYS A 131 -1.01 3.70 19.34
CA CYS A 131 -0.81 2.46 20.07
C CYS A 131 0.52 2.62 20.83
N ARG A 132 0.44 3.00 22.12
CA ARG A 132 1.53 2.83 23.07
C ARG A 132 1.41 1.41 23.62
N CYS A 133 2.34 0.58 23.35
CA CYS A 133 2.72 -0.55 24.18
C CYS A 133 4.10 -0.32 24.74
#